data_d35c5119e9c97730bfcba838022eb7d1
#
_entry.id   d35c5119e9c97730bfcba838022eb7d1
#
_cell.length_a   1.000
_cell.length_b   1.000
_cell.length_c   1.000
_cell.angle_alpha   90.00
_cell.angle_beta   90.00
_cell.angle_gamma   90.00
#
_symmetry.space_group_name_H-M   'P 1'
#
loop_
_entity.id
_entity.type
_entity.pdbx_description
1 polymer ?
#
loop_
_entity_poly.entity_id
_entity_poly.type
_entity_poly.pdbx_seq_one_letter_code
_entity_poly.pdbx_strand_id
1 'polypeptide(L)'
;GAAVAEEVLATGLFWTFAPTVTIPQNFRWGRTYEGYSEDPMLVSKLGSAFIEGLQGTEKEFLSDAKILGTAKHFLGDGGTYLGIDQGDTRANEENMRVIHGEPYFASLNSCVRVVMASFNSWNGSKVHGNKYLLTEVLKEKMNFTGFVVGDWNGHQQVPGCNTGSCPESFNAGVDMFMVPENWKALYLSLIHISEPTRLQ
;
A
#
# COMPACT_ATOMS: atom_id res chain seq x y z
N GLY A 1 0.19 -1.97 -18.59
CA GLY A 1 -0.92 -1.31 -17.89
C GLY A 1 -2.18 -1.23 -18.73
N ALA A 2 -2.11 -0.68 -19.97
CA ALA A 2 -3.31 -0.49 -20.81
C ALA A 2 -4.03 -1.80 -21.12
N ALA A 3 -3.34 -2.81 -21.60
CA ALA A 3 -3.93 -4.13 -21.88
C ALA A 3 -4.57 -4.75 -20.61
N VAL A 4 -3.92 -4.58 -19.45
CA VAL A 4 -4.49 -5.05 -18.17
C VAL A 4 -5.78 -4.30 -17.83
N ALA A 5 -5.85 -2.99 -18.11
CA ALA A 5 -7.07 -2.22 -17.89
C ALA A 5 -8.24 -2.75 -18.74
N GLU A 6 -8.01 -3.02 -20.02
CA GLU A 6 -9.01 -3.59 -20.93
C GLU A 6 -9.51 -4.95 -20.46
N GLU A 7 -8.59 -5.85 -20.09
CA GLU A 7 -8.92 -7.20 -19.61
C GLU A 7 -9.72 -7.15 -18.29
N VAL A 8 -9.31 -6.31 -17.35
CA VAL A 8 -10.00 -6.15 -16.07
C VAL A 8 -11.39 -5.55 -16.27
N LEU A 9 -11.52 -4.50 -17.10
CA LEU A 9 -12.83 -3.93 -17.45
C LEU A 9 -13.77 -4.94 -18.09
N ALA A 10 -13.26 -5.81 -18.97
CA ALA A 10 -14.05 -6.87 -19.60
C ALA A 10 -14.66 -7.85 -18.58
N THR A 11 -14.10 -7.95 -17.37
CA THR A 11 -14.66 -8.74 -16.26
C THR A 11 -15.68 -7.97 -15.41
N GLY A 12 -15.91 -6.70 -15.69
CA GLY A 12 -16.77 -5.82 -14.88
C GLY A 12 -16.11 -5.25 -13.63
N LEU A 13 -14.78 -5.35 -13.52
CA LEU A 13 -14.01 -4.78 -12.42
C LEU A 13 -13.40 -3.43 -12.82
N PHE A 14 -13.31 -2.50 -11.87
CA PHE A 14 -12.80 -1.15 -12.09
C PHE A 14 -11.57 -0.82 -11.25
N TRP A 15 -11.00 -1.81 -10.58
CA TRP A 15 -9.87 -1.66 -9.68
C TRP A 15 -9.03 -2.93 -9.65
N THR A 16 -7.70 -2.76 -9.65
CA THR A 16 -6.74 -3.87 -9.52
C THR A 16 -5.69 -3.58 -8.46
N PHE A 17 -5.19 -4.64 -7.79
CA PHE A 17 -4.10 -4.56 -6.82
C PHE A 17 -2.74 -4.69 -7.49
N ALA A 18 -2.48 -3.82 -8.45
CA ALA A 18 -1.23 -3.74 -9.22
C ALA A 18 -0.92 -2.27 -9.56
N PRO A 19 0.37 -1.92 -9.72
CA PRO A 19 1.56 -2.78 -9.76
C PRO A 19 2.17 -3.08 -8.39
N THR A 20 2.98 -4.16 -8.32
CA THR A 20 3.91 -4.40 -7.22
C THR A 20 5.20 -3.64 -7.48
N VAL A 21 5.45 -2.59 -6.70
CA VAL A 21 6.62 -1.71 -6.85
C VAL A 21 7.65 -1.89 -5.73
N THR A 22 7.70 -3.09 -5.17
CA THR A 22 8.66 -3.48 -4.14
C THR A 22 10.06 -3.67 -4.72
N ILE A 23 11.07 -3.47 -3.88
CA ILE A 23 12.48 -3.66 -4.22
C ILE A 23 13.03 -4.86 -3.45
N PRO A 24 13.09 -6.06 -4.04
CA PRO A 24 13.62 -7.24 -3.37
C PRO A 24 15.12 -7.09 -3.14
N GLN A 25 15.55 -7.13 -1.88
CA GLN A 25 16.96 -7.08 -1.48
C GLN A 25 17.52 -8.49 -1.19
N ASN A 26 16.67 -9.48 -1.11
CA ASN A 26 17.02 -10.87 -0.91
C ASN A 26 16.09 -11.77 -1.70
N PHE A 27 16.60 -12.47 -2.71
CA PHE A 27 15.83 -13.33 -3.60
C PHE A 27 15.21 -14.58 -2.95
N ARG A 28 15.52 -14.84 -1.66
CA ARG A 28 14.77 -15.84 -0.86
C ARG A 28 13.37 -15.38 -0.51
N TRP A 29 13.09 -14.08 -0.62
CA TRP A 29 11.74 -13.57 -0.44
C TRP A 29 10.78 -14.17 -1.46
N GLY A 30 9.74 -14.87 -0.98
CA GLY A 30 8.86 -15.69 -1.82
C GLY A 30 8.04 -14.92 -2.85
N ARG A 31 7.95 -13.58 -2.72
CA ARG A 31 7.22 -12.70 -3.64
C ARG A 31 8.15 -11.91 -4.59
N THR A 32 9.42 -12.26 -4.66
CA THR A 32 10.39 -11.62 -5.57
C THR A 32 9.88 -11.60 -7.02
N TYR A 33 9.18 -12.64 -7.46
CA TYR A 33 8.64 -12.76 -8.82
C TYR A 33 7.52 -11.76 -9.15
N GLU A 34 6.88 -11.14 -8.15
CA GLU A 34 5.83 -10.15 -8.38
C GLU A 34 6.40 -8.76 -8.74
N GLY A 35 7.64 -8.48 -8.37
CA GLY A 35 8.30 -7.21 -8.62
C GLY A 35 9.00 -7.15 -9.97
N TYR A 36 9.45 -5.95 -10.35
CA TYR A 36 10.12 -5.72 -11.63
C TYR A 36 11.63 -5.93 -11.56
N SER A 37 12.29 -5.48 -10.48
CA SER A 37 13.75 -5.47 -10.33
C SER A 37 14.19 -5.19 -8.90
N GLU A 38 15.46 -5.45 -8.61
CA GLU A 38 16.16 -4.97 -7.39
C GLU A 38 16.65 -3.51 -7.52
N ASP A 39 16.62 -2.96 -8.72
CA ASP A 39 17.02 -1.57 -9.01
C ASP A 39 15.81 -0.61 -8.82
N PRO A 40 15.86 0.30 -7.83
CA PRO A 40 14.78 1.24 -7.55
C PRO A 40 14.40 2.13 -8.74
N MET A 41 15.40 2.54 -9.54
CA MET A 41 15.17 3.41 -10.71
C MET A 41 14.43 2.67 -11.82
N LEU A 42 14.76 1.40 -12.04
CA LEU A 42 14.07 0.58 -13.02
C LEU A 42 12.63 0.29 -12.58
N VAL A 43 12.43 -0.04 -11.30
CA VAL A 43 11.08 -0.25 -10.73
C VAL A 43 10.25 1.02 -10.80
N SER A 44 10.83 2.18 -10.50
CA SER A 44 10.17 3.49 -10.64
C SER A 44 9.66 3.72 -12.06
N LYS A 45 10.52 3.51 -13.05
CA LYS A 45 10.18 3.69 -14.46
C LYS A 45 9.08 2.74 -14.94
N LEU A 46 9.20 1.44 -14.62
CA LEU A 46 8.24 0.42 -15.06
C LEU A 46 6.92 0.53 -14.31
N GLY A 47 6.96 0.77 -13.01
CA GLY A 47 5.78 0.96 -12.16
C GLY A 47 4.96 2.18 -12.57
N SER A 48 5.61 3.32 -12.83
CA SER A 48 4.96 4.53 -13.33
C SER A 48 4.27 4.30 -14.67
N ALA A 49 4.98 3.72 -15.64
CA ALA A 49 4.40 3.40 -16.94
C ALA A 49 3.22 2.41 -16.84
N PHE A 50 3.28 1.48 -15.89
CA PHE A 50 2.18 0.56 -15.65
C PHE A 50 0.95 1.29 -15.08
N ILE A 51 1.14 2.18 -14.09
CA ILE A 51 0.08 3.01 -13.48
C ILE A 51 -0.58 3.90 -14.52
N GLU A 52 0.22 4.59 -15.34
CA GLU A 52 -0.29 5.43 -16.43
C GLU A 52 -1.10 4.62 -17.44
N GLY A 53 -0.67 3.41 -17.75
CA GLY A 53 -1.44 2.52 -18.61
C GLY A 53 -2.76 2.10 -18.01
N LEU A 54 -2.81 1.81 -16.69
CA LEU A 54 -4.04 1.47 -15.96
C LEU A 54 -5.01 2.64 -15.87
N GLN A 55 -4.53 3.78 -15.37
CA GLN A 55 -5.36 4.92 -14.96
C GLN A 55 -5.52 5.98 -16.06
N GLY A 56 -4.69 5.91 -17.12
CA GLY A 56 -4.61 6.98 -18.10
C GLY A 56 -3.85 8.20 -17.57
N THR A 57 -3.66 9.18 -18.44
CA THR A 57 -3.03 10.46 -18.12
C THR A 57 -3.91 11.61 -18.62
N GLU A 58 -3.74 12.80 -18.06
CA GLU A 58 -4.45 14.01 -18.49
C GLU A 58 -5.97 13.81 -18.67
N LYS A 59 -6.47 13.98 -19.90
CA LYS A 59 -7.91 13.89 -20.22
C LYS A 59 -8.44 12.45 -20.15
N GLU A 60 -7.57 11.45 -20.25
CA GLU A 60 -7.96 10.04 -20.15
C GLU A 60 -7.89 9.50 -18.71
N PHE A 61 -7.44 10.32 -17.77
CA PHE A 61 -7.29 9.91 -16.38
C PHE A 61 -8.61 9.43 -15.80
N LEU A 62 -8.66 8.13 -15.42
CA LEU A 62 -9.83 7.42 -14.90
C LEU A 62 -11.10 7.59 -15.78
N SER A 63 -10.92 7.66 -17.10
CA SER A 63 -12.04 7.61 -18.05
C SER A 63 -12.68 6.20 -18.06
N ASP A 64 -13.80 6.03 -18.74
CA ASP A 64 -14.53 4.76 -18.82
C ASP A 64 -13.70 3.57 -19.39
N ALA A 65 -12.59 3.86 -20.07
CA ALA A 65 -11.64 2.87 -20.58
C ALA A 65 -10.46 2.57 -19.64
N LYS A 66 -10.48 3.10 -18.41
CA LYS A 66 -9.38 3.00 -17.43
C LYS A 66 -9.88 2.45 -16.12
N ILE A 67 -8.94 1.94 -15.31
CA ILE A 67 -9.22 1.36 -14.00
C ILE A 67 -8.31 1.95 -12.95
N LEU A 68 -8.70 1.81 -11.70
CA LEU A 68 -7.90 2.19 -10.56
C LEU A 68 -6.72 1.22 -10.37
N GLY A 69 -5.50 1.75 -10.28
CA GLY A 69 -4.29 1.00 -9.93
C GLY A 69 -3.97 1.11 -8.44
N THR A 70 -3.14 0.21 -7.95
CA THR A 70 -2.67 0.19 -6.56
C THR A 70 -1.16 -0.02 -6.51
N ALA A 71 -0.41 0.96 -6.04
CA ALA A 71 1.01 0.76 -5.75
C ALA A 71 1.18 -0.03 -4.45
N LYS A 72 1.90 -1.16 -4.50
CA LYS A 72 2.03 -2.07 -3.36
C LYS A 72 3.42 -2.69 -3.24
N HIS A 73 3.84 -3.09 -2.05
CA HIS A 73 3.25 -2.88 -0.73
C HIS A 73 4.07 -1.84 0.01
N PHE A 74 3.45 -0.78 0.45
CA PHE A 74 4.11 0.33 1.13
C PHE A 74 4.32 -0.01 2.61
N LEU A 75 5.53 -0.01 3.16
CA LEU A 75 6.82 0.34 2.59
C LEU A 75 7.86 -0.68 3.09
N GLY A 76 8.77 -1.10 2.19
CA GLY A 76 9.92 -1.92 2.57
C GLY A 76 9.71 -3.44 2.47
N ASP A 77 8.63 -3.90 1.85
CA ASP A 77 8.21 -5.31 1.76
C ASP A 77 9.33 -6.23 1.23
N GLY A 78 9.97 -5.89 0.12
CA GLY A 78 11.08 -6.66 -0.46
C GLY A 78 12.41 -6.57 0.30
N GLY A 79 12.50 -5.73 1.35
CA GLY A 79 13.70 -5.47 2.14
C GLY A 79 13.79 -6.22 3.46
N THR A 80 12.92 -7.19 3.70
CA THR A 80 12.87 -7.91 4.97
C THR A 80 14.15 -8.71 5.26
N TYR A 81 14.54 -8.75 6.52
CA TYR A 81 15.74 -9.47 6.96
C TYR A 81 15.69 -10.93 6.55
N LEU A 82 16.75 -11.42 5.89
CA LEU A 82 16.87 -12.75 5.31
C LEU A 82 15.80 -13.13 4.26
N GLY A 83 15.02 -12.16 3.75
CA GLY A 83 13.93 -12.43 2.81
C GLY A 83 12.73 -13.13 3.44
N ILE A 84 12.56 -13.03 4.76
CA ILE A 84 11.41 -13.62 5.46
C ILE A 84 10.16 -12.84 5.06
N ASP A 85 9.19 -13.52 4.45
CA ASP A 85 7.93 -12.90 4.07
C ASP A 85 7.19 -12.32 5.29
N GLN A 86 6.65 -11.10 5.16
CA GLN A 86 6.01 -10.35 6.25
C GLN A 86 6.92 -10.08 7.46
N GLY A 87 8.24 -10.24 7.28
CA GLY A 87 9.25 -10.08 8.31
C GLY A 87 9.55 -8.62 8.66
N ASP A 88 10.76 -8.40 9.19
CA ASP A 88 11.22 -7.08 9.63
C ASP A 88 12.22 -6.49 8.64
N THR A 89 11.93 -5.32 8.10
CA THR A 89 12.86 -4.54 7.28
C THR A 89 13.72 -3.69 8.19
N ARG A 90 15.00 -4.05 8.27
CA ARG A 90 16.00 -3.42 9.14
C ARG A 90 16.79 -2.40 8.34
N ALA A 91 16.33 -1.19 8.32
CA ALA A 91 16.94 -0.13 7.55
C ALA A 91 16.84 1.21 8.29
N ASN A 92 17.83 2.08 8.11
CA ASN A 92 17.69 3.46 8.51
C ASN A 92 16.71 4.19 7.57
N GLU A 93 16.28 5.38 7.95
CA GLU A 93 15.28 6.15 7.19
C GLU A 93 15.77 6.50 5.78
N GLU A 94 17.06 6.83 5.64
CA GLU A 94 17.64 7.16 4.33
C GLU A 94 17.58 5.97 3.36
N ASN A 95 17.94 4.77 3.81
CA ASN A 95 17.82 3.56 3.00
C ASN A 95 16.37 3.22 2.68
N MET A 96 15.45 3.42 3.64
CA MET A 96 14.02 3.26 3.37
C MET A 96 13.55 4.23 2.29
N ARG A 97 14.01 5.48 2.33
CA ARG A 97 13.66 6.52 1.36
C ARG A 97 14.24 6.23 -0.03
N VAL A 98 15.56 5.99 -0.13
CA VAL A 98 16.24 5.91 -1.45
C VAL A 98 16.05 4.56 -2.13
N ILE A 99 15.85 3.47 -1.38
CA ILE A 99 15.68 2.14 -1.96
C ILE A 99 14.18 1.85 -2.12
N HIS A 100 13.44 1.87 -1.01
CA HIS A 100 12.05 1.41 -1.01
C HIS A 100 11.05 2.52 -1.30
N GLY A 101 11.38 3.78 -1.00
CA GLY A 101 10.51 4.93 -1.21
C GLY A 101 10.52 5.45 -2.66
N GLU A 102 11.63 5.32 -3.38
CA GLU A 102 11.80 5.86 -4.73
C GLU A 102 10.69 5.44 -5.71
N PRO A 103 10.27 4.16 -5.78
CA PRO A 103 9.18 3.76 -6.66
C PRO A 103 7.84 4.38 -6.30
N TYR A 104 7.63 4.73 -5.03
CA TYR A 104 6.40 5.39 -4.59
C TYR A 104 6.37 6.87 -4.97
N PHE A 105 7.50 7.59 -4.87
CA PHE A 105 7.59 8.95 -5.41
C PHE A 105 7.24 8.97 -6.89
N ALA A 106 7.79 8.05 -7.66
CA ALA A 106 7.48 7.91 -9.09
C ALA A 106 6.01 7.55 -9.34
N SER A 107 5.44 6.63 -8.55
CA SER A 107 4.04 6.23 -8.64
C SER A 107 3.07 7.38 -8.33
N LEU A 108 3.39 8.20 -7.32
CA LEU A 108 2.59 9.38 -6.98
C LEU A 108 2.64 10.43 -8.09
N ASN A 109 3.80 10.63 -8.71
CA ASN A 109 3.95 11.53 -9.87
C ASN A 109 3.12 11.05 -11.08
N SER A 110 2.90 9.75 -11.22
CA SER A 110 1.96 9.16 -12.19
C SER A 110 0.51 9.10 -11.67
N CYS A 111 0.19 9.88 -10.64
CA CYS A 111 -1.15 10.05 -10.09
C CYS A 111 -1.80 8.76 -9.59
N VAL A 112 -1.04 7.80 -9.04
CA VAL A 112 -1.66 6.62 -8.40
C VAL A 112 -2.63 7.07 -7.29
N ARG A 113 -3.82 6.45 -7.24
CA ARG A 113 -4.87 6.82 -6.28
C ARG A 113 -5.01 5.87 -5.11
N VAL A 114 -4.38 4.70 -5.20
CA VAL A 114 -4.41 3.73 -4.10
C VAL A 114 -3.00 3.28 -3.79
N VAL A 115 -2.67 3.24 -2.50
CA VAL A 115 -1.46 2.64 -1.97
C VAL A 115 -1.87 1.56 -0.97
N MET A 116 -1.30 0.36 -1.09
CA MET A 116 -1.55 -0.74 -0.16
C MET A 116 -0.44 -0.81 0.89
N ALA A 117 -0.85 -0.78 2.17
CA ALA A 117 0.07 -0.94 3.28
C ALA A 117 0.68 -2.35 3.30
N SER A 118 1.95 -2.46 3.67
CA SER A 118 2.67 -3.72 3.68
C SER A 118 2.51 -4.51 4.98
N PHE A 119 2.63 -5.83 4.88
CA PHE A 119 2.66 -6.73 6.03
C PHE A 119 3.93 -6.65 6.88
N ASN A 120 5.05 -6.20 6.31
CA ASN A 120 6.32 -6.18 7.02
C ASN A 120 6.31 -5.22 8.21
N SER A 121 7.30 -5.36 9.07
CA SER A 121 7.67 -4.35 10.04
C SER A 121 8.83 -3.51 9.51
N TRP A 122 8.96 -2.29 9.97
CA TRP A 122 10.16 -1.48 9.86
C TRP A 122 10.75 -1.28 11.24
N ASN A 123 11.96 -1.85 11.47
CA ASN A 123 12.64 -1.83 12.75
C ASN A 123 11.72 -2.24 13.92
N GLY A 124 10.97 -3.32 13.72
CA GLY A 124 10.05 -3.89 14.71
C GLY A 124 8.62 -3.29 14.73
N SER A 125 8.36 -2.18 14.06
CA SER A 125 7.03 -1.56 14.00
C SER A 125 6.26 -2.02 12.76
N LYS A 126 5.12 -2.70 12.94
CA LYS A 126 4.24 -3.14 11.84
C LYS A 126 3.74 -1.94 11.04
N VAL A 127 3.89 -2.00 9.70
CA VAL A 127 3.51 -0.89 8.81
C VAL A 127 2.04 -0.52 8.95
N HIS A 128 1.12 -1.49 9.08
CA HIS A 128 -0.31 -1.22 9.27
C HIS A 128 -0.65 -0.41 10.52
N GLY A 129 0.24 -0.34 11.51
CA GLY A 129 0.09 0.49 12.72
C GLY A 129 1.08 1.65 12.78
N ASN A 130 1.86 1.88 11.73
CA ASN A 130 2.91 2.88 11.72
C ASN A 130 2.40 4.22 11.18
N LYS A 131 1.94 5.09 12.10
CA LYS A 131 1.45 6.43 11.77
C LYS A 131 2.50 7.29 11.07
N TYR A 132 3.76 7.16 11.46
CA TYR A 132 4.84 7.91 10.82
C TYR A 132 4.91 7.60 9.31
N LEU A 133 4.90 6.30 8.94
CA LEU A 133 4.96 5.92 7.53
C LEU A 133 3.67 6.24 6.76
N LEU A 134 2.50 5.90 7.31
CA LEU A 134 1.24 6.00 6.56
C LEU A 134 0.68 7.43 6.52
N THR A 135 0.82 8.18 7.61
CA THR A 135 0.30 9.57 7.68
C THR A 135 1.41 10.57 7.38
N GLU A 136 2.44 10.64 8.24
CA GLU A 136 3.41 11.74 8.16
C GLU A 136 4.29 11.65 6.91
N VAL A 137 4.74 10.44 6.52
CA VAL A 137 5.54 10.27 5.30
C VAL A 137 4.64 10.25 4.07
N LEU A 138 3.75 9.27 3.94
CA LEU A 138 2.98 9.07 2.71
C LEU A 138 1.99 10.21 2.44
N LYS A 139 1.09 10.50 3.39
CA LYS A 139 0.02 11.48 3.16
C LYS A 139 0.52 12.92 3.23
N GLU A 140 1.39 13.26 4.22
CA GLU A 140 1.82 14.64 4.43
C GLU A 140 3.08 14.99 3.62
N LYS A 141 4.23 14.31 3.87
CA LYS A 141 5.51 14.68 3.21
C LYS A 141 5.52 14.36 1.72
N MET A 142 4.97 13.21 1.30
CA MET A 142 4.86 12.82 -0.11
C MET A 142 3.61 13.38 -0.78
N ASN A 143 2.74 14.08 -0.05
CA ASN A 143 1.49 14.71 -0.53
C ASN A 143 0.56 13.73 -1.27
N PHE A 144 0.40 12.52 -0.73
CA PHE A 144 -0.52 11.54 -1.28
C PHE A 144 -1.97 11.91 -0.99
N THR A 145 -2.76 12.12 -2.03
CA THR A 145 -4.17 12.57 -1.94
C THR A 145 -5.18 11.47 -2.25
N GLY A 146 -4.71 10.23 -2.44
CA GLY A 146 -5.57 9.05 -2.60
C GLY A 146 -5.94 8.43 -1.26
N PHE A 147 -6.19 7.12 -1.24
CA PHE A 147 -6.47 6.38 -0.01
C PHE A 147 -5.52 5.20 0.18
N VAL A 148 -5.29 4.85 1.45
CA VAL A 148 -4.49 3.71 1.87
C VAL A 148 -5.41 2.52 2.12
N VAL A 149 -5.23 1.45 1.36
CA VAL A 149 -5.87 0.17 1.63
C VAL A 149 -4.93 -0.73 2.44
N GLY A 150 -5.46 -1.42 3.45
CA GLY A 150 -4.73 -2.46 4.16
C GLY A 150 -4.61 -3.73 3.31
N ASP A 151 -3.60 -4.55 3.56
CA ASP A 151 -3.50 -5.87 2.98
C ASP A 151 -4.41 -6.87 3.74
N TRP A 152 -4.58 -8.08 3.24
CA TRP A 152 -5.50 -9.11 3.73
C TRP A 152 -5.36 -9.37 5.24
N ASN A 153 -6.33 -8.89 6.03
CA ASN A 153 -6.29 -8.92 7.48
C ASN A 153 -5.00 -8.31 8.10
N GLY A 154 -4.28 -7.45 7.39
CA GLY A 154 -2.98 -6.92 7.81
C GLY A 154 -3.03 -6.16 9.14
N HIS A 155 -4.15 -5.52 9.43
CA HIS A 155 -4.38 -4.81 10.68
C HIS A 155 -4.27 -5.73 11.91
N GLN A 156 -4.67 -7.00 11.82
CA GLN A 156 -4.57 -7.93 12.95
C GLN A 156 -3.13 -8.22 13.40
N GLN A 157 -2.14 -7.95 12.54
CA GLN A 157 -0.72 -8.15 12.87
C GLN A 157 -0.14 -7.01 13.72
N VAL A 158 -0.87 -5.92 13.90
CA VAL A 158 -0.46 -4.82 14.79
C VAL A 158 -0.64 -5.28 16.24
N PRO A 159 0.35 -5.06 17.13
CA PRO A 159 0.23 -5.46 18.53
C PRO A 159 -1.04 -4.86 19.19
N GLY A 160 -1.79 -5.71 19.87
CA GLY A 160 -3.07 -5.33 20.51
C GLY A 160 -4.29 -5.41 19.59
N CYS A 161 -4.11 -5.63 18.30
CA CYS A 161 -5.20 -5.76 17.33
C CYS A 161 -5.62 -7.21 17.10
N ASN A 162 -6.80 -7.36 16.50
CA ASN A 162 -7.33 -8.62 15.97
C ASN A 162 -8.17 -8.34 14.72
N THR A 163 -8.72 -9.37 14.08
CA THR A 163 -9.51 -9.20 12.85
C THR A 163 -10.75 -8.33 13.01
N GLY A 164 -11.33 -8.27 14.20
CA GLY A 164 -12.56 -7.53 14.49
C GLY A 164 -12.34 -6.17 15.17
N SER A 165 -11.10 -5.79 15.50
CA SER A 165 -10.81 -4.51 16.14
C SER A 165 -9.36 -4.12 15.99
N CYS A 166 -9.11 -2.92 15.45
CA CYS A 166 -7.79 -2.33 15.35
C CYS A 166 -7.86 -0.79 15.21
N PRO A 167 -8.11 -0.08 16.31
CA PRO A 167 -8.04 1.39 16.33
C PRO A 167 -6.69 1.94 15.88
N GLU A 168 -5.61 1.22 16.21
CA GLU A 168 -4.24 1.60 15.90
C GLU A 168 -4.01 1.76 14.39
N SER A 169 -4.49 0.82 13.57
CA SER A 169 -4.36 0.92 12.10
C SER A 169 -5.19 2.06 11.53
N PHE A 170 -6.38 2.28 12.05
CA PHE A 170 -7.22 3.41 11.65
C PHE A 170 -6.52 4.74 11.95
N ASN A 171 -6.05 4.91 13.18
CA ASN A 171 -5.33 6.12 13.62
C ASN A 171 -3.96 6.28 12.96
N ALA A 172 -3.36 5.19 12.46
CA ALA A 172 -2.12 5.23 11.70
C ALA A 172 -2.31 5.74 10.27
N GLY A 173 -3.55 5.70 9.74
CA GLY A 173 -3.85 6.24 8.42
C GLY A 173 -4.31 5.22 7.37
N VAL A 174 -4.71 4.01 7.78
CA VAL A 174 -5.39 3.06 6.90
C VAL A 174 -6.82 3.54 6.69
N ASP A 175 -7.19 3.81 5.43
CA ASP A 175 -8.50 4.36 5.07
C ASP A 175 -9.50 3.26 4.71
N MET A 176 -9.02 2.15 4.14
CA MET A 176 -9.84 1.01 3.75
C MET A 176 -9.23 -0.29 4.26
N PHE A 177 -10.02 -1.08 4.96
CA PHE A 177 -9.57 -2.36 5.51
C PHE A 177 -9.94 -3.53 4.60
N MET A 178 -8.97 -4.39 4.31
CA MET A 178 -9.21 -5.65 3.63
C MET A 178 -9.50 -6.74 4.69
N VAL A 179 -10.75 -6.89 5.03
CA VAL A 179 -11.21 -7.82 6.08
C VAL A 179 -12.38 -8.67 5.56
N PRO A 180 -12.11 -9.89 5.06
CA PRO A 180 -13.12 -10.66 4.34
C PRO A 180 -14.22 -11.23 5.22
N GLU A 181 -13.94 -11.56 6.48
CA GLU A 181 -14.88 -12.31 7.33
C GLU A 181 -15.46 -11.46 8.47
N ASN A 182 -14.62 -10.78 9.25
CA ASN A 182 -15.03 -10.05 10.45
C ASN A 182 -15.33 -8.56 10.22
N TRP A 183 -15.66 -8.17 8.99
CA TRP A 183 -15.85 -6.77 8.64
C TRP A 183 -16.92 -6.05 9.48
N LYS A 184 -18.00 -6.75 9.88
CA LYS A 184 -19.05 -6.16 10.73
C LYS A 184 -18.53 -5.81 12.12
N ALA A 185 -17.75 -6.73 12.74
CA ALA A 185 -17.15 -6.49 14.05
C ALA A 185 -16.14 -5.34 13.97
N LEU A 186 -15.27 -5.33 12.96
CA LEU A 186 -14.30 -4.26 12.75
C LEU A 186 -15.00 -2.92 12.53
N TYR A 187 -16.01 -2.85 11.66
CA TYR A 187 -16.78 -1.64 11.41
C TYR A 187 -17.38 -1.09 12.71
N LEU A 188 -18.07 -1.93 13.49
CA LEU A 188 -18.66 -1.52 14.76
C LEU A 188 -17.61 -1.05 15.78
N SER A 189 -16.40 -1.64 15.78
CA SER A 189 -15.32 -1.22 16.68
C SER A 189 -14.78 0.16 16.31
N LEU A 190 -14.82 0.53 15.02
CA LEU A 190 -14.26 1.78 14.51
C LEU A 190 -15.21 2.98 14.59
N ILE A 191 -16.54 2.78 14.54
CA ILE A 191 -17.50 3.89 14.64
C ILE A 191 -17.40 4.67 15.95
N HIS A 192 -17.01 4.03 17.04
CA HIS A 192 -16.82 4.70 18.33
C HIS A 192 -15.52 5.53 18.41
N ILE A 193 -14.61 5.38 17.45
CA ILE A 193 -13.35 6.12 17.40
C ILE A 193 -13.53 7.42 16.62
N SER A 194 -14.35 7.40 15.58
CA SER A 194 -14.60 8.55 14.71
C SER A 194 -15.69 9.49 15.24
N GLU A 195 -16.53 9.05 16.17
CA GLU A 195 -17.50 9.93 16.81
C GLU A 195 -16.86 10.65 18.00
N PRO A 196 -16.76 12.00 17.98
CA PRO A 196 -16.40 12.72 19.19
C PRO A 196 -17.44 12.38 20.25
N THR A 197 -16.99 11.86 21.39
CA THR A 197 -17.83 11.61 22.55
C THR A 197 -18.52 12.94 22.87
N ARG A 198 -19.81 13.08 22.54
CA ARG A 198 -20.61 14.14 23.08
C ARG A 198 -20.67 13.89 24.56
N LEU A 199 -19.84 14.62 25.32
CA LEU A 199 -20.01 14.71 26.76
C LEU A 199 -21.40 15.27 27.00
N GLN A 200 -22.26 14.44 27.56
CA GLN A 200 -23.55 14.83 28.11
C GLN A 200 -23.30 15.66 29.37
#